data_c2ea01fff8ddef3ea76b8de9cb39ca8c
#
_entry.id   c2ea01fff8ddef3ea76b8de9cb39ca8c
#
_cell.length_a   1.000
_cell.length_b   1.000
_cell.length_c   1.000
_cell.angle_alpha   90.00
_cell.angle_beta   90.00
_cell.angle_gamma   90.00
#
_symmetry.space_group_name_H-M   'P 1'
#
loop_
_entity.id
_entity.type
_entity.pdbx_description
1 polymer ?
#
loop_
_entity_poly.entity_id
_entity_poly.type
_entity_poly.pdbx_seq_one_letter_code
_entity_poly.pdbx_strand_id
1 'polypeptide(L)'
;MRQALFRLLTPAAIVLPLLAGPVTPAAASDNAAAGQKVAFDRKKGNCLACHMMGDGALPGNIGPPIIAMKARFPDRAKLRAQIWDPTIKNPNSLMPPFGKHSILSEKEIDLIVDYVLTL
;
A
#
# COMPACT_ATOMS: atom_id res chain seq x y z
N MET A 1 -62.65 25.14 41.27
CA MET A 1 -62.11 25.24 39.92
C MET A 1 -60.62 25.56 40.05
N ARG A 2 -59.73 24.57 39.88
CA ARG A 2 -58.27 24.76 39.84
C ARG A 2 -57.75 23.97 38.64
N GLN A 3 -57.36 24.71 37.59
CA GLN A 3 -56.72 24.11 36.42
C GLN A 3 -55.21 23.95 36.69
N ALA A 4 -54.78 22.67 36.70
CA ALA A 4 -53.37 22.34 36.79
C ALA A 4 -52.74 22.42 35.38
N LEU A 5 -51.81 23.37 35.16
CA LEU A 5 -50.97 23.41 33.96
C LEU A 5 -49.92 22.30 34.04
N PHE A 6 -50.07 21.29 33.19
CA PHE A 6 -49.01 20.30 32.91
C PHE A 6 -47.99 20.93 31.93
N ARG A 7 -46.85 21.27 32.44
CA ARG A 7 -45.68 21.66 31.57
C ARG A 7 -45.03 20.40 31.04
N LEU A 8 -45.19 20.18 29.73
CA LEU A 8 -44.45 19.14 29.00
C LEU A 8 -43.01 19.61 28.82
N LEU A 9 -42.09 18.95 29.51
CA LEU A 9 -40.64 19.05 29.31
C LEU A 9 -40.27 18.15 28.14
N THR A 10 -39.96 18.73 26.99
CA THR A 10 -39.37 18.04 25.83
C THR A 10 -37.87 17.84 26.06
N PRO A 11 -37.33 16.61 26.02
CA PRO A 11 -35.89 16.44 26.04
C PRO A 11 -35.30 16.86 24.69
N ALA A 12 -34.42 17.85 24.69
CA ALA A 12 -33.60 18.21 23.52
C ALA A 12 -32.58 17.11 23.25
N ALA A 13 -32.78 16.35 22.19
CA ALA A 13 -31.80 15.39 21.71
C ALA A 13 -30.60 16.18 21.10
N ILE A 14 -29.46 16.12 21.78
CA ILE A 14 -28.19 16.65 21.25
C ILE A 14 -27.69 15.66 20.21
N VAL A 15 -27.89 15.97 18.93
CA VAL A 15 -27.27 15.26 17.80
C VAL A 15 -25.84 15.77 17.68
N LEU A 16 -24.89 14.95 18.12
CA LEU A 16 -23.46 15.21 17.92
C LEU A 16 -23.12 14.92 16.47
N PRO A 17 -22.65 15.89 15.66
CA PRO A 17 -22.23 15.61 14.29
C PRO A 17 -20.95 14.78 14.32
N LEU A 18 -21.02 13.57 13.76
CA LEU A 18 -19.85 12.75 13.48
C LEU A 18 -19.04 13.48 12.38
N LEU A 19 -17.97 14.15 12.77
CA LEU A 19 -16.99 14.72 11.85
C LEU A 19 -16.20 13.58 11.18
N ALA A 20 -16.78 12.99 10.14
CA ALA A 20 -16.02 12.17 9.20
C ALA A 20 -15.11 13.15 8.41
N GLY A 21 -13.88 13.31 8.89
CA GLY A 21 -12.87 14.08 8.19
C GLY A 21 -12.57 13.44 6.82
N PRO A 22 -12.33 14.24 5.77
CA PRO A 22 -11.98 13.70 4.46
C PRO A 22 -10.67 12.88 4.59
N VAL A 23 -10.71 11.61 4.19
CA VAL A 23 -9.52 10.77 4.04
C VAL A 23 -8.72 11.35 2.88
N THR A 24 -7.63 12.05 3.18
CA THR A 24 -6.84 12.77 2.20
C THR A 24 -6.03 11.79 1.33
N PRO A 25 -6.08 11.90 -0.02
CA PRO A 25 -5.28 11.07 -0.93
C PRO A 25 -3.76 11.35 -0.86
N ALA A 26 -3.32 12.37 -0.15
CA ALA A 26 -1.91 12.76 -0.01
C ALA A 26 -1.02 11.67 0.59
N ALA A 27 -1.49 10.93 1.59
CA ALA A 27 -0.68 9.88 2.22
C ALA A 27 -0.35 8.71 1.28
N ALA A 28 -1.22 8.40 0.32
CA ALA A 28 -0.99 7.32 -0.66
C ALA A 28 0.08 7.71 -1.69
N SER A 29 0.15 8.98 -2.09
CA SER A 29 1.18 9.49 -3.00
C SER A 29 2.56 9.52 -2.35
N ASP A 30 2.63 9.90 -1.07
CA ASP A 30 3.87 9.95 -0.31
C ASP A 30 4.46 8.56 -0.08
N ASN A 31 3.62 7.58 0.22
CA ASN A 31 4.03 6.19 0.37
C ASN A 31 4.57 5.61 -0.96
N ALA A 32 3.91 5.89 -2.08
CA ALA A 32 4.37 5.44 -3.39
C ALA A 32 5.73 6.05 -3.75
N ALA A 33 5.94 7.36 -3.51
CA ALA A 33 7.22 8.01 -3.73
C ALA A 33 8.34 7.45 -2.83
N ALA A 34 8.02 7.17 -1.57
CA ALA A 34 8.95 6.50 -0.66
C ALA A 34 9.27 5.07 -1.11
N GLY A 35 8.26 4.35 -1.58
CA GLY A 35 8.41 2.99 -2.13
C GLY A 35 9.29 2.95 -3.38
N GLN A 36 9.14 3.92 -4.29
CA GLN A 36 10.01 4.06 -5.45
C GLN A 36 11.48 4.22 -5.05
N LYS A 37 11.77 5.07 -4.06
CA LYS A 37 13.13 5.26 -3.56
C LYS A 37 13.73 3.97 -3.04
N VAL A 38 12.98 3.19 -2.25
CA VAL A 38 13.45 1.90 -1.73
C VAL A 38 13.63 0.88 -2.86
N ALA A 39 12.70 0.82 -3.82
CA ALA A 39 12.77 -0.10 -4.95
C ALA A 39 13.99 0.17 -5.84
N PHE A 40 14.35 1.44 -6.04
CA PHE A 40 15.47 1.84 -6.91
C PHE A 40 16.82 1.87 -6.19
N ASP A 41 16.83 1.86 -4.86
CA ASP A 41 18.06 1.85 -4.08
C ASP A 41 18.83 0.54 -4.29
N ARG A 42 20.04 0.65 -4.86
CA ARG A 42 20.92 -0.49 -5.16
C ARG A 42 21.40 -1.27 -3.94
N LYS A 43 21.33 -0.65 -2.76
CA LYS A 43 21.69 -1.28 -1.48
C LYS A 43 20.50 -1.88 -0.75
N LYS A 44 19.28 -1.70 -1.29
CA LYS A 44 18.02 -2.19 -0.71
C LYS A 44 17.26 -3.08 -1.69
N GLY A 45 16.16 -2.57 -2.27
CA GLY A 45 15.33 -3.33 -3.19
C GLY A 45 16.03 -3.70 -4.48
N ASN A 46 16.74 -2.75 -5.07
CA ASN A 46 17.47 -2.91 -6.34
C ASN A 46 16.62 -3.59 -7.44
N CYS A 47 15.33 -3.28 -7.48
CA CYS A 47 14.36 -3.93 -8.35
C CYS A 47 14.68 -3.71 -9.83
N LEU A 48 15.30 -2.55 -10.17
CA LEU A 48 15.72 -2.23 -11.52
C LEU A 48 16.81 -3.16 -12.06
N ALA A 49 17.56 -3.86 -11.20
CA ALA A 49 18.55 -4.83 -11.67
C ALA A 49 17.92 -5.95 -12.52
N CYS A 50 16.63 -6.25 -12.29
CA CYS A 50 15.93 -7.34 -12.96
C CYS A 50 14.69 -6.89 -13.73
N HIS A 51 14.01 -5.82 -13.27
CA HIS A 51 12.70 -5.41 -13.79
C HIS A 51 12.76 -4.03 -14.45
N MET A 52 12.08 -3.91 -15.58
CA MET A 52 11.68 -2.61 -16.11
C MET A 52 10.48 -2.13 -15.28
N MET A 53 10.56 -0.92 -14.71
CA MET A 53 9.48 -0.33 -13.91
C MET A 53 9.55 1.19 -13.88
N GLY A 54 8.39 1.83 -14.03
CA GLY A 54 8.24 3.28 -14.00
C GLY A 54 9.24 4.00 -14.93
N ASP A 55 9.85 5.05 -14.41
CA ASP A 55 10.86 5.88 -15.05
C ASP A 55 12.31 5.46 -14.72
N GLY A 56 12.48 4.24 -14.19
CA GLY A 56 13.79 3.72 -13.80
C GLY A 56 14.76 3.62 -14.96
N ALA A 57 15.97 4.19 -14.78
CA ALA A 57 17.01 4.18 -15.79
C ALA A 57 17.76 2.84 -15.85
N LEU A 58 18.11 2.41 -17.07
CA LEU A 58 18.91 1.21 -17.34
C LEU A 58 18.37 -0.05 -16.66
N PRO A 59 17.08 -0.39 -16.84
CA PRO A 59 16.50 -1.56 -16.20
C PRO A 59 17.03 -2.86 -16.78
N GLY A 60 17.13 -3.88 -15.93
CA GLY A 60 17.37 -5.26 -16.36
C GLY A 60 16.12 -5.87 -17.04
N ASN A 61 16.33 -7.04 -17.62
CA ASN A 61 15.31 -7.81 -18.34
C ASN A 61 15.18 -9.26 -17.84
N ILE A 62 15.76 -9.58 -16.70
CA ILE A 62 15.72 -10.93 -16.11
C ILE A 62 14.30 -11.22 -15.58
N GLY A 63 13.66 -10.22 -14.96
CA GLY A 63 12.30 -10.30 -14.49
C GLY A 63 11.29 -9.68 -15.49
N PRO A 64 9.99 -10.00 -15.36
CA PRO A 64 8.97 -9.39 -16.20
C PRO A 64 8.84 -7.89 -15.94
N PRO A 65 8.39 -7.10 -16.94
CA PRO A 65 8.11 -5.68 -16.75
C PRO A 65 7.03 -5.49 -15.67
N ILE A 66 7.23 -4.50 -14.82
CA ILE A 66 6.29 -4.12 -13.76
C ILE A 66 5.35 -3.04 -14.32
N ILE A 67 4.29 -3.48 -14.94
CA ILE A 67 3.25 -2.64 -15.59
C ILE A 67 1.87 -3.22 -15.35
N ALA A 68 0.84 -2.38 -15.36
CA ALA A 68 -0.56 -2.74 -15.17
C ALA A 68 -0.79 -3.58 -13.89
N MET A 69 -0.11 -3.22 -12.81
CA MET A 69 -0.02 -4.08 -11.62
C MET A 69 -1.33 -4.21 -10.88
N LYS A 70 -2.19 -3.19 -10.87
CA LYS A 70 -3.55 -3.30 -10.30
C LYS A 70 -4.40 -4.36 -11.01
N ALA A 71 -4.24 -4.51 -12.32
CA ALA A 71 -4.97 -5.53 -13.08
C ALA A 71 -4.38 -6.92 -12.87
N ARG A 72 -3.06 -7.03 -12.78
CA ARG A 72 -2.34 -8.30 -12.60
C ARG A 72 -2.40 -8.81 -11.15
N PHE A 73 -2.42 -7.91 -10.19
CA PHE A 73 -2.50 -8.18 -8.75
C PHE A 73 -3.58 -7.31 -8.11
N PRO A 74 -4.86 -7.62 -8.34
CA PRO A 74 -5.96 -6.87 -7.73
C PRO A 74 -5.97 -7.01 -6.19
N ASP A 75 -5.40 -8.09 -5.68
CA ASP A 75 -5.23 -8.33 -4.24
C ASP A 75 -3.82 -7.88 -3.80
N ARG A 76 -3.77 -6.78 -3.04
CA ARG A 76 -2.55 -6.21 -2.45
C ARG A 76 -1.75 -7.24 -1.64
N ALA A 77 -2.45 -8.11 -0.88
CA ALA A 77 -1.81 -9.09 -0.04
C ALA A 77 -1.05 -10.14 -0.87
N LYS A 78 -1.58 -10.52 -2.04
CA LYS A 78 -0.90 -11.43 -2.95
C LYS A 78 0.35 -10.82 -3.57
N LEU A 79 0.32 -9.53 -3.91
CA LEU A 79 1.51 -8.82 -4.38
C LEU A 79 2.57 -8.73 -3.28
N ARG A 80 2.15 -8.37 -2.05
CA ARG A 80 3.04 -8.33 -0.89
C ARG A 80 3.70 -9.69 -0.63
N ALA A 81 2.94 -10.77 -0.66
CA ALA A 81 3.46 -12.12 -0.47
C ALA A 81 4.46 -12.51 -1.57
N GLN A 82 4.24 -12.08 -2.82
CA GLN A 82 5.17 -12.31 -3.92
C GLN A 82 6.52 -11.61 -3.72
N ILE A 83 6.54 -10.42 -3.12
CA ILE A 83 7.77 -9.70 -2.79
C ILE A 83 8.41 -10.30 -1.54
N TRP A 84 7.60 -10.73 -0.58
CA TRP A 84 8.06 -11.35 0.67
C TRP A 84 8.85 -12.62 0.44
N ASP A 85 8.26 -13.56 -0.28
CA ASP A 85 8.89 -14.85 -0.61
C ASP A 85 8.36 -15.40 -1.96
N PRO A 86 9.00 -15.05 -3.07
CA PRO A 86 8.62 -15.56 -4.39
C PRO A 86 8.84 -17.07 -4.54
N THR A 87 9.65 -17.68 -3.67
CA THR A 87 10.00 -19.11 -3.75
C THR A 87 8.83 -20.01 -3.38
N ILE A 88 7.80 -19.49 -2.69
CA ILE A 88 6.57 -20.24 -2.40
C ILE A 88 5.86 -20.62 -3.71
N LYS A 89 5.82 -19.73 -4.69
CA LYS A 89 5.17 -19.98 -5.99
C LYS A 89 6.12 -20.59 -7.01
N ASN A 90 7.38 -20.20 -6.97
CA ASN A 90 8.42 -20.71 -7.85
C ASN A 90 9.69 -21.00 -7.04
N PRO A 91 9.94 -22.25 -6.64
CA PRO A 91 11.13 -22.63 -5.87
C PRO A 91 12.46 -22.26 -6.55
N ASN A 92 12.46 -22.11 -7.87
CA ASN A 92 13.63 -21.73 -8.66
C ASN A 92 13.66 -20.23 -9.00
N SER A 93 12.93 -19.39 -8.24
CA SER A 93 12.89 -17.96 -8.46
C SER A 93 14.26 -17.31 -8.30
N LEU A 94 14.67 -16.51 -9.29
CA LEU A 94 15.86 -15.64 -9.18
C LEU A 94 15.57 -14.36 -8.37
N MET A 95 14.30 -14.02 -8.20
CA MET A 95 13.89 -12.89 -7.35
C MET A 95 14.20 -13.23 -5.89
N PRO A 96 14.96 -12.38 -5.17
CA PRO A 96 15.27 -12.63 -3.77
C PRO A 96 14.02 -12.64 -2.89
N PRO A 97 13.96 -13.48 -1.85
CA PRO A 97 12.88 -13.46 -0.86
C PRO A 97 13.11 -12.34 0.16
N PHE A 98 12.76 -11.12 -0.21
CA PHE A 98 13.11 -9.88 0.48
C PHE A 98 12.67 -9.84 1.94
N GLY A 99 11.47 -10.35 2.25
CA GLY A 99 10.96 -10.41 3.62
C GLY A 99 11.52 -11.60 4.39
N LYS A 100 11.46 -12.80 3.81
CA LYS A 100 11.90 -14.04 4.46
C LYS A 100 13.36 -13.99 4.91
N HIS A 101 14.21 -13.36 4.13
CA HIS A 101 15.63 -13.21 4.45
C HIS A 101 15.98 -11.86 5.09
N SER A 102 14.97 -11.09 5.50
CA SER A 102 15.15 -9.78 6.16
C SER A 102 16.03 -8.81 5.35
N ILE A 103 16.00 -8.90 4.01
CA ILE A 103 16.70 -7.97 3.11
C ILE A 103 16.06 -6.59 3.19
N LEU A 104 14.72 -6.57 3.29
CA LEU A 104 13.90 -5.38 3.51
C LEU A 104 13.04 -5.58 4.76
N SER A 105 12.77 -4.49 5.47
CA SER A 105 11.79 -4.48 6.54
C SER A 105 10.36 -4.62 6.01
N GLU A 106 9.43 -5.03 6.85
CA GLU A 106 8.01 -5.11 6.50
C GLU A 106 7.48 -3.77 5.96
N LYS A 107 7.84 -2.67 6.62
CA LYS A 107 7.46 -1.33 6.20
C LYS A 107 8.00 -0.97 4.81
N GLU A 108 9.25 -1.32 4.51
CA GLU A 108 9.84 -1.07 3.19
C GLU A 108 9.14 -1.89 2.10
N ILE A 109 8.78 -3.14 2.40
CA ILE A 109 7.99 -3.98 1.48
C ILE A 109 6.62 -3.36 1.24
N ASP A 110 5.93 -2.88 2.28
CA ASP A 110 4.63 -2.23 2.15
C ASP A 110 4.70 -0.95 1.30
N LEU A 111 5.73 -0.13 1.47
CA LEU A 111 6.00 1.05 0.64
C LEU A 111 6.24 0.67 -0.83
N ILE A 112 7.04 -0.39 -1.09
CA ILE A 112 7.27 -0.90 -2.45
C ILE A 112 5.96 -1.39 -3.08
N VAL A 113 5.12 -2.09 -2.33
CA VAL A 113 3.80 -2.53 -2.81
C VAL A 113 2.94 -1.33 -3.22
N ASP A 114 2.91 -0.26 -2.40
CA ASP A 114 2.16 0.95 -2.71
C ASP A 114 2.68 1.62 -3.99
N TYR A 115 3.99 1.68 -4.20
CA TYR A 115 4.57 2.17 -5.45
C TYR A 115 4.23 1.28 -6.64
N VAL A 116 4.47 -0.02 -6.54
CA VAL A 116 4.24 -0.98 -7.63
C VAL A 116 2.79 -0.98 -8.10
N LEU A 117 1.83 -0.77 -7.21
CA LEU A 117 0.40 -0.65 -7.55
C LEU A 117 0.05 0.65 -8.29
N THR A 118 0.98 1.60 -8.43
CA THR A 118 0.79 2.79 -9.28
C THR A 118 1.19 2.57 -10.73
N LEU A 119 1.84 1.46 -11.06
CA LEU A 119 2.42 1.14 -12.36
C LEU A 119 1.49 0.33 -13.26
#